data_ccff06edbcd8f04c7c5af260433b0f1c
#
_entry.id   ccff06edbcd8f04c7c5af260433b0f1c
#
_cell.length_a   1.000
_cell.length_b   1.000
_cell.length_c   1.000
_cell.angle_alpha   90.00
_cell.angle_beta   90.00
_cell.angle_gamma   90.00
#
_symmetry.space_group_name_H-M   'P 1'
#
loop_
_entity.id
_entity.type
_entity.pdbx_description
1 polymer ?
#
loop_
_entity_poly.entity_id
_entity_poly.type
_entity_poly.pdbx_seq_one_letter_code
_entity_poly.pdbx_strand_id
1 'polypeptide(L)'
;NLKKLLSNQNIEKIFHFARADMTFIKQYLNIKVQNVNCTKIMSKLARSYSDRHGLKDLVKEFLGIEISKQLQSSDFGGTLNEKQLKYCACDVIYLHKIYSSLKEILIREKRYELYKQAISYIDTRVDLDLALFTEDIWSH
;
A
#
# COMPACT_ATOMS: atom_id res chain seq x y z
N ASN A 1 -21.43 3.99 1.88
CA ASN A 1 -21.05 2.73 1.29
C ASN A 1 -19.59 2.76 0.82
N LEU A 2 -19.09 1.63 0.39
CA LEU A 2 -17.68 1.48 0.01
C LEU A 2 -17.28 2.40 -1.16
N LYS A 3 -18.13 2.53 -2.16
CA LYS A 3 -17.86 3.38 -3.31
C LYS A 3 -17.68 4.85 -2.91
N LYS A 4 -18.56 5.36 -2.06
CA LYS A 4 -18.46 6.73 -1.55
C LYS A 4 -17.20 6.93 -0.74
N LEU A 5 -16.84 5.96 0.09
CA LEU A 5 -15.64 6.01 0.91
C LEU A 5 -14.38 6.08 0.03
N LEU A 6 -14.26 5.18 -0.93
CA LEU A 6 -13.07 5.08 -1.78
C LEU A 6 -12.90 6.28 -2.71
N SER A 7 -14.00 6.86 -3.18
CA SER A 7 -13.94 8.02 -4.09
C SER A 7 -13.95 9.37 -3.37
N ASN A 8 -14.09 9.38 -2.04
CA ASN A 8 -14.11 10.63 -1.27
C ASN A 8 -12.70 11.18 -1.11
N GLN A 9 -12.43 12.33 -1.71
CA GLN A 9 -11.12 12.97 -1.69
C GLN A 9 -10.72 13.48 -0.30
N ASN A 10 -11.67 13.66 0.59
CA ASN A 10 -11.41 14.13 1.96
C ASN A 10 -11.02 13.01 2.91
N ILE A 11 -11.15 11.75 2.48
CA ILE A 11 -10.76 10.59 3.28
C ILE A 11 -9.47 10.01 2.71
N GLU A 12 -8.43 10.01 3.53
CA GLU A 12 -7.13 9.45 3.16
C GLU A 12 -7.16 7.93 3.26
N LYS A 13 -6.69 7.25 2.22
CA LYS A 13 -6.61 5.79 2.18
C LYS A 13 -5.15 5.37 2.19
N ILE A 14 -4.83 4.37 2.98
CA ILE A 14 -3.47 3.84 3.09
C ILE A 14 -3.48 2.39 2.61
N PHE A 15 -2.66 2.12 1.61
CA PHE A 15 -2.47 0.77 1.09
C PHE A 15 -0.99 0.41 1.16
N HIS A 16 -0.73 -0.88 1.30
CA HIS A 16 0.60 -1.40 1.02
C HIS A 16 0.57 -2.00 -0.38
N PHE A 17 1.35 -1.42 -1.30
CA PHE A 17 1.31 -1.73 -2.72
C PHE A 17 -0.01 -1.30 -3.37
N ALA A 18 -0.34 -0.02 -3.23
CA ALA A 18 -1.60 0.57 -3.71
C ALA A 18 -1.86 0.35 -5.20
N ARG A 19 -0.82 0.27 -6.03
CA ARG A 19 -0.93 0.01 -7.46
C ARG A 19 -1.80 -1.23 -7.74
N ALA A 20 -1.53 -2.33 -7.04
CA ALA A 20 -2.26 -3.58 -7.22
C ALA A 20 -3.72 -3.44 -6.77
N ASP A 21 -3.95 -2.87 -5.59
CA ASP A 21 -5.30 -2.71 -5.04
C ASP A 21 -6.15 -1.78 -5.89
N MET A 22 -5.59 -0.66 -6.33
CA MET A 22 -6.30 0.32 -7.17
C MET A 22 -6.64 -0.26 -8.54
N THR A 23 -5.73 -1.04 -9.13
CA THR A 23 -5.97 -1.69 -10.41
C THR A 23 -7.13 -2.67 -10.31
N PHE A 24 -7.13 -3.50 -9.26
CA PHE A 24 -8.22 -4.45 -8.99
C PHE A 24 -9.56 -3.72 -8.79
N ILE A 25 -9.56 -2.69 -7.95
CA ILE A 25 -10.77 -1.92 -7.63
C ILE A 25 -11.34 -1.27 -8.89
N LYS A 26 -10.50 -0.67 -9.71
CA LYS A 26 -10.95 -0.02 -10.94
C LYS A 26 -11.48 -1.02 -11.95
N GLN A 27 -10.80 -2.15 -12.11
CA GLN A 27 -11.18 -3.18 -13.08
C GLN A 27 -12.51 -3.86 -12.72
N TYR A 28 -12.70 -4.23 -11.46
CA TYR A 28 -13.85 -5.04 -11.04
C TYR A 28 -15.00 -4.24 -10.45
N LEU A 29 -14.72 -3.07 -9.85
CA LEU A 29 -15.74 -2.25 -9.21
C LEU A 29 -15.97 -0.92 -9.94
N ASN A 30 -15.14 -0.62 -10.93
CA ASN A 30 -15.19 0.63 -11.70
C ASN A 30 -15.16 1.88 -10.80
N ILE A 31 -14.30 1.85 -9.79
CA ILE A 31 -14.14 2.94 -8.83
C ILE A 31 -12.72 3.49 -8.95
N LYS A 32 -12.60 4.82 -9.07
CA LYS A 32 -11.32 5.51 -8.96
C LYS A 32 -11.11 5.90 -7.52
N VAL A 33 -10.10 5.31 -6.86
CA VAL A 33 -9.78 5.61 -5.48
C VAL A 33 -9.08 6.97 -5.41
N GLN A 34 -9.55 7.83 -4.53
CA GLN A 34 -9.02 9.19 -4.35
C GLN A 34 -8.25 9.30 -3.03
N ASN A 35 -7.25 10.17 -3.00
CA ASN A 35 -6.45 10.48 -1.81
C ASN A 35 -5.77 9.24 -1.23
N VAL A 36 -4.88 8.65 -2.03
CA VAL A 36 -4.21 7.38 -1.72
C VAL A 36 -2.79 7.64 -1.22
N ASN A 37 -2.39 6.87 -0.21
CA ASN A 37 -1.00 6.74 0.19
C ASN A 37 -0.57 5.28 0.07
N CYS A 38 0.70 5.06 -0.28
CA CYS A 38 1.25 3.72 -0.48
C CYS A 38 2.50 3.54 0.38
N THR A 39 2.40 2.71 1.41
CA THR A 39 3.52 2.47 2.32
C THR A 39 4.69 1.77 1.63
N LYS A 40 4.45 1.01 0.57
CA LYS A 40 5.54 0.39 -0.18
C LYS A 40 6.40 1.45 -0.89
N ILE A 41 5.78 2.43 -1.53
CA ILE A 41 6.50 3.54 -2.17
C ILE A 41 7.22 4.39 -1.12
N MET A 42 6.53 4.67 -0.01
CA MET A 42 7.15 5.38 1.11
C MET A 42 8.39 4.65 1.62
N SER A 43 8.30 3.32 1.76
CA SER A 43 9.42 2.50 2.21
C SER A 43 10.61 2.56 1.25
N LYS A 44 10.36 2.51 -0.05
CA LYS A 44 11.43 2.59 -1.04
C LYS A 44 12.18 3.92 -0.98
N LEU A 45 11.48 5.00 -0.71
CA LEU A 45 12.11 6.32 -0.60
C LEU A 45 12.73 6.56 0.78
N ALA A 46 12.15 6.01 1.84
CA ALA A 46 12.64 6.18 3.20
C ALA A 46 13.77 5.21 3.54
N ARG A 47 13.67 3.96 3.08
CA ARG A 47 14.57 2.87 3.43
C ARG A 47 15.44 2.47 2.24
N SER A 48 16.19 3.43 1.72
CA SER A 48 17.07 3.21 0.55
C SER A 48 18.20 2.22 0.82
N TYR A 49 18.41 1.84 2.08
CA TYR A 49 19.42 0.90 2.52
C TYR A 49 18.99 -0.57 2.39
N SER A 50 17.73 -0.83 2.00
CA SER A 50 17.18 -2.19 1.98
C SER A 50 16.43 -2.46 0.68
N ASP A 51 16.45 -3.72 0.24
CA ASP A 51 15.63 -4.21 -0.87
C ASP A 51 14.29 -4.79 -0.40
N ARG A 52 14.08 -4.87 0.91
CA ARG A 52 12.93 -5.54 1.50
C ARG A 52 11.87 -4.51 1.90
N HIS A 53 10.84 -4.41 1.08
CA HIS A 53 9.76 -3.44 1.26
C HIS A 53 8.39 -4.09 1.45
N GLY A 54 8.34 -5.39 1.71
CA GLY A 54 7.09 -6.08 2.02
C GLY A 54 6.54 -5.65 3.37
N LEU A 55 5.22 -5.78 3.55
CA LEU A 55 4.58 -5.39 4.81
C LEU A 55 5.19 -6.13 6.01
N LYS A 56 5.46 -7.41 5.83
CA LYS A 56 6.11 -8.23 6.87
C LYS A 56 7.45 -7.64 7.31
N ASP A 57 8.26 -7.20 6.34
CA ASP A 57 9.58 -6.63 6.63
C ASP A 57 9.46 -5.31 7.38
N LEU A 58 8.48 -4.48 7.01
CA LEU A 58 8.24 -3.20 7.67
C LEU A 58 7.73 -3.38 9.09
N VAL A 59 6.83 -4.34 9.30
CA VAL A 59 6.32 -4.65 10.63
C VAL A 59 7.44 -5.12 11.54
N LYS A 60 8.32 -5.98 11.02
CA LYS A 60 9.47 -6.46 11.79
C LYS A 60 10.42 -5.32 12.15
N GLU A 61 10.76 -4.47 11.20
CA GLU A 61 11.72 -3.38 11.43
C GLU A 61 11.17 -2.31 12.38
N PHE A 62 9.93 -1.88 12.16
CA PHE A 62 9.38 -0.74 12.92
C PHE A 62 8.68 -1.14 14.21
N LEU A 63 8.14 -2.35 14.29
CA LEU A 63 7.35 -2.78 15.44
C LEU A 63 7.95 -3.99 16.17
N GLY A 64 8.95 -4.64 15.59
CA GLY A 64 9.59 -5.81 16.20
C GLY A 64 8.70 -7.05 16.22
N ILE A 65 7.68 -7.10 15.37
CA ILE A 65 6.69 -8.19 15.35
C ILE A 65 6.89 -9.04 14.10
N GLU A 66 6.82 -10.36 14.23
CA GLU A 66 6.86 -11.27 13.09
C GLU A 66 5.45 -11.71 12.70
N ILE A 67 5.11 -11.54 11.42
CA ILE A 67 3.82 -11.94 10.87
C ILE A 67 3.97 -13.33 10.25
N SER A 68 3.00 -14.22 10.50
CA SER A 68 2.99 -15.57 9.95
C SER A 68 2.85 -15.56 8.43
N LYS A 69 3.84 -16.15 7.72
CA LYS A 69 3.78 -16.30 6.27
C LYS A 69 2.65 -17.21 5.81
N GLN A 70 2.31 -18.21 6.62
CA GLN A 70 1.22 -19.14 6.28
C GLN A 70 -0.11 -18.42 6.15
N LEU A 71 -0.37 -17.46 7.03
CA LEU A 71 -1.59 -16.67 6.97
C LEU A 71 -1.60 -15.70 5.79
N GLN A 72 -0.43 -15.17 5.41
CA GLN A 72 -0.32 -14.30 4.23
C GLN A 72 -0.69 -15.02 2.95
N SER A 73 -0.40 -16.31 2.83
CA SER A 73 -0.71 -17.11 1.66
C SER A 73 -2.03 -17.86 1.77
N SER A 74 -2.80 -17.66 2.85
CA SER A 74 -4.11 -18.28 3.03
C SER A 74 -5.11 -17.77 2.01
N ASP A 75 -6.11 -18.60 1.70
CA ASP A 75 -7.25 -18.19 0.89
C ASP A 75 -8.23 -17.38 1.75
N PHE A 76 -8.33 -16.10 1.47
CA PHE A 76 -9.28 -15.21 2.14
C PHE A 76 -10.57 -15.01 1.33
N GLY A 77 -10.72 -15.70 0.19
CA GLY A 77 -11.91 -15.61 -0.65
C GLY A 77 -13.10 -16.39 -0.15
N GLY A 78 -12.89 -17.34 0.75
CA GLY A 78 -13.97 -18.15 1.36
C GLY A 78 -14.33 -17.67 2.74
N THR A 79 -14.94 -18.57 3.54
CA THR A 79 -15.26 -18.27 4.94
C THR A 79 -13.96 -18.10 5.73
N LEU A 80 -13.82 -16.95 6.37
CA LEU A 80 -12.63 -16.66 7.18
C LEU A 80 -12.68 -17.40 8.50
N ASN A 81 -11.58 -18.04 8.89
CA ASN A 81 -11.44 -18.61 10.22
C ASN A 81 -10.97 -17.54 11.21
N GLU A 82 -10.97 -17.89 12.50
CA GLU A 82 -10.61 -16.96 13.57
C GLU A 82 -9.18 -16.42 13.41
N LYS A 83 -8.23 -17.27 13.01
CA LYS A 83 -6.83 -16.86 12.81
C LYS A 83 -6.68 -15.89 11.66
N GLN A 84 -7.42 -16.11 10.57
CA GLN A 84 -7.41 -15.22 9.40
C GLN A 84 -8.02 -13.86 9.72
N LEU A 85 -9.12 -13.84 10.48
CA LEU A 85 -9.74 -12.59 10.93
C LEU A 85 -8.78 -11.78 11.81
N LYS A 86 -8.09 -12.46 12.72
CA LYS A 86 -7.09 -11.82 13.59
C LYS A 86 -5.94 -11.24 12.78
N TYR A 87 -5.46 -11.97 11.77
CA TYR A 87 -4.41 -11.52 10.88
C TYR A 87 -4.82 -10.24 10.13
N CYS A 88 -6.01 -10.23 9.55
CA CYS A 88 -6.52 -9.06 8.83
C CYS A 88 -6.63 -7.83 9.73
N ALA A 89 -7.13 -8.01 10.96
CA ALA A 89 -7.23 -6.92 11.93
C ALA A 89 -5.87 -6.36 12.31
N CYS A 90 -4.87 -7.23 12.49
CA CYS A 90 -3.51 -6.82 12.79
C CYS A 90 -2.89 -6.02 11.65
N ASP A 91 -3.11 -6.44 10.41
CA ASP A 91 -2.60 -5.73 9.24
C ASP A 91 -3.09 -4.28 9.21
N VAL A 92 -4.38 -4.06 9.47
CA VAL A 92 -4.95 -2.71 9.47
C VAL A 92 -4.31 -1.85 10.55
N ILE A 93 -4.16 -2.38 11.76
CA ILE A 93 -3.56 -1.65 12.90
C ILE A 93 -2.10 -1.31 12.60
N TYR A 94 -1.33 -2.29 12.12
CA TYR A 94 0.10 -2.10 11.84
C TYR A 94 0.33 -1.12 10.71
N LEU A 95 -0.54 -1.11 9.71
CA LEU A 95 -0.40 -0.25 8.55
C LEU A 95 -0.41 1.24 8.93
N HIS A 96 -1.28 1.64 9.84
CA HIS A 96 -1.31 3.02 10.35
C HIS A 96 0.00 3.41 11.04
N LYS A 97 0.53 2.51 11.87
CA LYS A 97 1.78 2.75 12.60
C LYS A 97 2.97 2.84 11.64
N ILE A 98 3.00 1.96 10.65
CA ILE A 98 4.05 1.97 9.63
C ILE A 98 3.99 3.25 8.80
N TYR A 99 2.79 3.67 8.40
CA TYR A 99 2.59 4.92 7.66
C TYR A 99 3.17 6.11 8.44
N SER A 100 2.82 6.22 9.71
CA SER A 100 3.31 7.32 10.56
C SER A 100 4.82 7.30 10.70
N SER A 101 5.41 6.13 10.91
CA SER A 101 6.87 5.97 11.04
C SER A 101 7.59 6.33 9.74
N LEU A 102 7.10 5.87 8.61
CA LEU A 102 7.69 6.17 7.31
C LEU A 102 7.57 7.66 6.96
N LYS A 103 6.42 8.27 7.24
CA LYS A 103 6.22 9.69 7.01
C LYS A 103 7.22 10.53 7.81
N GLU A 104 7.43 10.17 9.07
CA GLU A 104 8.40 10.84 9.92
C GLU A 104 9.81 10.76 9.35
N ILE A 105 10.23 9.60 8.88
CA ILE A 105 11.52 9.41 8.23
C ILE A 105 11.63 10.27 6.96
N LEU A 106 10.61 10.27 6.12
CA LEU A 106 10.60 11.03 4.87
C LEU A 106 10.73 12.54 5.14
N ILE A 107 10.04 13.03 6.15
CA ILE A 107 10.14 14.45 6.55
C ILE A 107 11.55 14.76 7.05
N ARG A 108 12.08 13.92 7.94
CA ARG A 108 13.42 14.11 8.50
C ARG A 108 14.50 14.10 7.42
N GLU A 109 14.40 13.20 6.44
CA GLU A 109 15.36 13.06 5.35
C GLU A 109 15.09 14.02 4.17
N LYS A 110 14.08 14.87 4.29
CA LYS A 110 13.69 15.86 3.27
C LYS A 110 13.29 15.18 1.94
N ARG A 111 12.61 14.02 2.02
CA ARG A 111 12.13 13.27 0.88
C ARG A 111 10.61 13.21 0.78
N TYR A 112 9.90 13.86 1.71
CA TYR A 112 8.45 13.79 1.74
C TYR A 112 7.80 14.44 0.51
N GLU A 113 8.34 15.59 0.06
CA GLU A 113 7.84 16.23 -1.16
C GLU A 113 8.06 15.35 -2.39
N LEU A 114 9.22 14.68 -2.45
CA LEU A 114 9.51 13.74 -3.53
C LEU A 114 8.50 12.58 -3.52
N TYR A 115 8.17 12.06 -2.33
CA TYR A 115 7.13 11.04 -2.20
C TYR A 115 5.78 11.54 -2.71
N LYS A 116 5.37 12.75 -2.33
CA LYS A 116 4.09 13.30 -2.76
C LYS A 116 4.02 13.43 -4.27
N GLN A 117 5.10 13.81 -4.92
CA GLN A 117 5.18 13.85 -6.37
C GLN A 117 5.11 12.45 -6.98
N ALA A 118 5.79 11.49 -6.39
CA ALA A 118 5.78 10.11 -6.87
C ALA A 118 4.39 9.48 -6.75
N ILE A 119 3.71 9.68 -5.62
CA ILE A 119 2.38 9.08 -5.43
C ILE A 119 1.33 9.73 -6.33
N SER A 120 1.53 10.97 -6.75
CA SER A 120 0.60 11.63 -7.67
C SER A 120 0.54 10.94 -9.04
N TYR A 121 1.56 10.18 -9.41
CA TYR A 121 1.62 9.42 -10.66
C TYR A 121 0.81 8.11 -10.61
N ILE A 122 0.35 7.70 -9.42
CA ILE A 122 -0.22 6.35 -9.25
C ILE A 122 -1.47 6.10 -10.11
N ASP A 123 -2.32 7.11 -10.31
CA ASP A 123 -3.49 6.96 -11.17
C ASP A 123 -3.08 6.63 -12.60
N THR A 124 -2.05 7.31 -13.11
CA THR A 124 -1.50 7.04 -14.43
C THR A 124 -0.90 5.65 -14.51
N ARG A 125 -0.19 5.22 -13.44
CA ARG A 125 0.38 3.88 -13.39
C ARG A 125 -0.71 2.80 -13.44
N VAL A 126 -1.82 3.02 -12.73
CA VAL A 126 -2.97 2.12 -12.77
C VAL A 126 -3.59 2.06 -14.17
N ASP A 127 -3.76 3.21 -14.80
CA ASP A 127 -4.31 3.27 -16.16
C ASP A 127 -3.39 2.57 -17.16
N LEU A 128 -2.09 2.71 -17.02
CA LEU A 128 -1.12 2.00 -17.84
C LEU A 128 -1.20 0.49 -17.65
N ASP A 129 -1.38 0.04 -16.41
CA ASP A 129 -1.56 -1.39 -16.11
C ASP A 129 -2.80 -1.95 -16.80
N LEU A 130 -3.92 -1.22 -16.75
CA LEU A 130 -5.17 -1.65 -17.38
C LEU A 130 -5.08 -1.61 -18.91
N ALA A 131 -4.22 -0.76 -19.45
CA ALA A 131 -3.95 -0.69 -20.88
C ALA A 131 -2.85 -1.67 -21.33
N LEU A 132 -2.38 -2.54 -20.41
CA LEU A 132 -1.40 -3.59 -20.65
C LEU A 132 0.05 -3.10 -20.80
N PHE A 133 0.33 -1.86 -20.41
CA PHE A 133 1.71 -1.37 -20.26
C PHE A 133 2.20 -1.66 -18.84
N THR A 134 2.44 -2.94 -18.54
CA THR A 134 2.72 -3.38 -17.16
C THR A 134 4.12 -3.08 -16.68
N GLU A 135 5.04 -2.82 -17.59
CA GLU A 135 6.42 -2.46 -17.24
C GLU A 135 6.57 -0.95 -17.08
N ASP A 136 7.67 -0.55 -16.45
CA ASP A 136 7.97 0.86 -16.28
C ASP A 136 8.28 1.49 -17.64
N ILE A 137 7.47 2.46 -18.06
CA ILE A 137 7.64 3.13 -19.35
C ILE A 137 8.89 4.02 -19.39
N TRP A 138 9.53 4.28 -18.23
CA TRP A 138 10.74 5.07 -18.12
C TRP A 138 12.01 4.23 -18.20
N SER A 139 11.90 2.91 -18.09
CA SER A 139 13.06 2.02 -18.12
C SER A 139 13.56 1.80 -19.55
N HIS A 140 14.81 1.48 -19.66
CA HIS A 140 15.42 1.12 -20.94
C HIS A 140 15.10 -0.31 -21.33
#